data_6899d0dd759e66272217800c81c270c4
#
_entry.id   6899d0dd759e66272217800c81c270c4
#
_cell.length_a   1.000
_cell.length_b   1.000
_cell.length_c   1.000
_cell.angle_alpha   90.00
_cell.angle_beta   90.00
_cell.angle_gamma   90.00
#
_symmetry.space_group_name_H-M   'P 1'
#
loop_
_entity.id
_entity.type
_entity.pdbx_description
1 polymer ?
#
loop_
_entity_poly.entity_id
_entity_poly.type
_entity_poly.pdbx_seq_one_letter_code
_entity_poly.pdbx_strand_id
1 'polypeptide(L)'
;GGYTGMLPKDFYKLVLDMAAAIDLPEQMVILAGDHLGPLTWQNLPEAEAMEKSIELVYQYTRAGFTKIHLDTSMKVADDAEGLLSTEVIARRGAALYKAAIKGYEELKAEKPDAIRPVFVIGSEVPIPGGAQEAEDSLAVTSVEAFKDTVATYKRVWEEEGVGAGMEDVIAVVVQ
;
A
#
# COMPACT_ATOMS: atom_id res chain seq x y z
N GLY A 1 -13.81 -4.12 -5.88
CA GLY A 1 -13.16 -5.10 -5.03
C GLY A 1 -13.50 -6.54 -5.40
N GLY A 2 -12.51 -7.42 -5.36
CA GLY A 2 -12.55 -8.77 -5.88
C GLY A 2 -13.83 -9.56 -5.61
N TYR A 3 -14.04 -10.00 -4.38
CA TYR A 3 -15.17 -10.90 -4.07
C TYR A 3 -16.54 -10.23 -4.04
N THR A 4 -16.61 -8.96 -3.65
CA THR A 4 -17.89 -8.27 -3.43
C THR A 4 -18.31 -7.39 -4.59
N GLY A 5 -17.40 -7.05 -5.51
CA GLY A 5 -17.64 -6.04 -6.53
C GLY A 5 -17.79 -4.61 -6.00
N MET A 6 -17.65 -4.39 -4.70
CA MET A 6 -17.79 -3.09 -4.08
C MET A 6 -16.59 -2.19 -4.39
N LEU A 7 -16.85 -0.91 -4.61
CA LEU A 7 -15.83 0.13 -4.56
C LEU A 7 -15.44 0.43 -3.10
N PRO A 8 -14.26 1.01 -2.84
CA PRO A 8 -13.84 1.36 -1.49
C PRO A 8 -14.88 2.19 -0.73
N LYS A 9 -15.51 3.17 -1.37
CA LYS A 9 -16.57 3.99 -0.78
C LYS A 9 -17.81 3.19 -0.36
N ASP A 10 -18.16 2.17 -1.13
CA ASP A 10 -19.35 1.35 -0.84
C ASP A 10 -19.07 0.44 0.37
N PHE A 11 -17.85 -0.10 0.45
CA PHE A 11 -17.41 -0.89 1.58
C PHE A 11 -17.29 -0.04 2.85
N TYR A 12 -16.71 1.16 2.74
CA TYR A 12 -16.63 2.12 3.84
C TYR A 12 -18.04 2.40 4.41
N LYS A 13 -18.98 2.75 3.53
CA LYS A 13 -20.37 3.00 3.94
C LYS A 13 -21.00 1.78 4.60
N LEU A 14 -20.83 0.59 4.03
CA LEU A 14 -21.38 -0.65 4.60
C LEU A 14 -20.88 -0.87 6.05
N VAL A 15 -19.57 -0.70 6.28
CA VAL A 15 -18.99 -0.91 7.62
C VAL A 15 -19.51 0.13 8.61
N LEU A 16 -19.64 1.40 8.20
CA LEU A 16 -20.18 2.42 9.09
C LEU A 16 -21.68 2.21 9.39
N ASP A 17 -22.48 1.76 8.41
CA ASP A 17 -23.88 1.40 8.64
C ASP A 17 -23.99 0.24 9.65
N MET A 18 -23.09 -0.75 9.55
CA MET A 18 -23.02 -1.87 10.53
C MET A 18 -22.59 -1.39 11.91
N ALA A 19 -21.60 -0.51 12.00
CA ALA A 19 -21.14 0.07 13.26
C ALA A 19 -22.26 0.86 13.94
N ALA A 20 -22.98 1.69 13.19
CA ALA A 20 -24.12 2.46 13.69
C ALA A 20 -25.25 1.55 14.19
N ALA A 21 -25.50 0.42 13.55
CA ALA A 21 -26.54 -0.53 13.98
C ALA A 21 -26.28 -1.19 15.33
N ILE A 22 -25.04 -1.10 15.84
CA ILE A 22 -24.62 -1.63 17.15
C ILE A 22 -24.14 -0.53 18.10
N ASP A 23 -24.45 0.73 17.80
CA ASP A 23 -24.03 1.91 18.57
C ASP A 23 -22.50 2.03 18.73
N LEU A 24 -21.70 1.51 17.76
CA LEU A 24 -20.24 1.68 17.73
C LEU A 24 -19.89 3.03 17.08
N PRO A 25 -19.21 3.94 17.81
CA PRO A 25 -18.81 5.21 17.27
C PRO A 25 -17.85 5.08 16.05
N GLU A 26 -18.04 5.91 15.01
CA GLU A 26 -17.22 5.90 13.79
C GLU A 26 -15.71 5.98 14.10
N GLN A 27 -15.31 6.81 15.05
CA GLN A 27 -13.91 6.98 15.44
C GLN A 27 -13.25 5.73 16.05
N MET A 28 -14.03 4.71 16.38
CA MET A 28 -13.52 3.41 16.83
C MET A 28 -13.35 2.39 15.68
N VAL A 29 -13.72 2.77 14.47
CA VAL A 29 -13.59 1.93 13.28
C VAL A 29 -12.33 2.30 12.52
N ILE A 30 -11.41 1.36 12.38
CA ILE A 30 -10.21 1.51 11.55
C ILE A 30 -10.39 0.67 10.29
N LEU A 31 -10.48 1.34 9.14
CA LEU A 31 -10.50 0.66 7.87
C LEU A 31 -9.10 0.67 7.23
N ALA A 32 -8.67 -0.50 6.80
CA ALA A 32 -7.35 -0.71 6.20
C ALA A 32 -7.46 -1.22 4.77
N GLY A 33 -6.64 -0.67 3.88
CA GLY A 33 -6.31 -1.27 2.60
C GLY A 33 -5.02 -2.06 2.74
N ASP A 34 -5.04 -3.33 2.37
CA ASP A 34 -3.89 -4.21 2.53
C ASP A 34 -3.39 -4.71 1.17
N HIS A 35 -2.06 -4.84 1.02
CA HIS A 35 -1.39 -5.21 -0.23
C HIS A 35 -1.87 -4.40 -1.45
N LEU A 36 -2.00 -3.07 -1.30
CA LEU A 36 -2.42 -2.20 -2.39
C LEU A 36 -1.23 -1.91 -3.32
N GLY A 37 -1.36 -2.36 -4.56
CA GLY A 37 -0.32 -2.24 -5.57
C GLY A 37 -0.67 -2.99 -6.85
N PRO A 38 0.32 -3.28 -7.71
CA PRO A 38 0.11 -3.80 -9.06
C PRO A 38 -0.24 -5.29 -9.13
N LEU A 39 -0.34 -6.02 -8.02
CA LEU A 39 -0.56 -7.48 -8.01
C LEU A 39 -1.69 -7.95 -8.94
N THR A 40 -2.83 -7.26 -8.91
CA THR A 40 -3.99 -7.62 -9.74
C THR A 40 -3.72 -7.44 -11.25
N TRP A 41 -2.73 -6.62 -11.60
CA TRP A 41 -2.40 -6.22 -12.97
C TRP A 41 -0.97 -6.60 -13.35
N GLN A 42 -0.38 -7.60 -12.69
CA GLN A 42 0.99 -8.06 -12.96
C GLN A 42 1.22 -8.56 -14.40
N ASN A 43 0.15 -8.86 -15.13
CA ASN A 43 0.20 -9.23 -16.55
C ASN A 43 0.21 -8.03 -17.50
N LEU A 44 0.16 -6.81 -17.01
CA LEU A 44 0.25 -5.58 -17.78
C LEU A 44 1.65 -4.95 -17.66
N PRO A 45 2.06 -4.11 -18.64
CA PRO A 45 3.26 -3.28 -18.51
C PRO A 45 3.19 -2.33 -17.30
N GLU A 46 4.35 -1.90 -16.77
CA GLU A 46 4.47 -1.03 -15.59
C GLU A 46 3.56 0.20 -15.69
N ALA A 47 3.57 0.88 -16.84
CA ALA A 47 2.80 2.10 -17.01
C ALA A 47 1.29 1.88 -16.75
N GLU A 48 0.72 0.81 -17.34
CA GLU A 48 -0.71 0.50 -17.18
C GLU A 48 -1.03 -0.08 -15.79
N ALA A 49 -0.17 -0.96 -15.28
CA ALA A 49 -0.35 -1.56 -13.96
C ALA A 49 -0.28 -0.51 -12.85
N MET A 50 0.65 0.44 -12.96
CA MET A 50 0.80 1.53 -11.98
C MET A 50 -0.31 2.56 -12.10
N GLU A 51 -0.80 2.90 -13.31
CA GLU A 51 -1.97 3.77 -13.46
C GLU A 51 -3.18 3.23 -12.68
N LYS A 52 -3.45 1.92 -12.84
CA LYS A 52 -4.55 1.26 -12.13
C LYS A 52 -4.32 1.18 -10.60
N SER A 53 -3.08 0.97 -10.18
CA SER A 53 -2.71 0.92 -8.77
C SER A 53 -2.81 2.30 -8.11
N ILE A 54 -2.44 3.36 -8.81
CA ILE A 54 -2.58 4.75 -8.40
C ILE A 54 -4.07 5.08 -8.19
N GLU A 55 -4.93 4.74 -9.13
CA GLU A 55 -6.37 4.94 -9.01
C GLU A 55 -6.94 4.14 -7.82
N LEU A 56 -6.52 2.88 -7.66
CA LEU A 56 -6.95 2.04 -6.54
C LEU A 56 -6.63 2.70 -5.20
N VAL A 57 -5.38 3.09 -4.98
CA VAL A 57 -4.92 3.69 -3.71
C VAL A 57 -5.61 5.03 -3.45
N TYR A 58 -5.74 5.86 -4.48
CA TYR A 58 -6.49 7.11 -4.41
C TYR A 58 -7.94 6.87 -3.93
N GLN A 59 -8.64 5.88 -4.49
CA GLN A 59 -10.03 5.56 -4.12
C GLN A 59 -10.14 5.11 -2.66
N TYR A 60 -9.15 4.37 -2.14
CA TYR A 60 -9.16 3.95 -0.73
C TYR A 60 -9.07 5.15 0.22
N THR A 61 -8.10 6.03 0.01
CA THR A 61 -7.91 7.19 0.89
C THR A 61 -9.00 8.24 0.70
N ARG A 62 -9.49 8.42 -0.53
CA ARG A 62 -10.63 9.29 -0.83
C ARG A 62 -11.92 8.80 -0.15
N ALA A 63 -12.06 7.50 0.06
CA ALA A 63 -13.19 6.91 0.79
C ALA A 63 -13.04 7.01 2.33
N GLY A 64 -11.86 7.32 2.87
CA GLY A 64 -11.63 7.47 4.31
C GLY A 64 -10.94 6.29 4.98
N PHE A 65 -10.27 5.41 4.21
CA PHE A 65 -9.41 4.39 4.79
C PHE A 65 -8.18 5.04 5.40
N THR A 66 -7.82 4.64 6.63
CA THR A 66 -6.82 5.32 7.44
C THR A 66 -5.52 4.52 7.65
N LYS A 67 -5.47 3.26 7.27
CA LYS A 67 -4.24 2.45 7.20
C LYS A 67 -4.09 1.89 5.79
N ILE A 68 -2.99 2.18 5.14
CA ILE A 68 -2.72 1.79 3.75
C ILE A 68 -1.39 1.03 3.69
N HIS A 69 -1.45 -0.24 3.27
CA HIS A 69 -0.25 -1.00 2.96
C HIS A 69 0.06 -0.85 1.46
N LEU A 70 1.15 -0.14 1.16
CA LEU A 70 1.67 0.04 -0.19
C LEU A 70 2.58 -1.13 -0.54
N ASP A 71 2.06 -2.09 -1.30
CA ASP A 71 2.83 -3.25 -1.75
C ASP A 71 3.13 -3.16 -3.23
N THR A 72 4.36 -2.82 -3.55
CA THR A 72 4.88 -2.64 -4.91
C THR A 72 5.99 -3.64 -5.25
N SER A 73 6.10 -4.72 -4.50
CA SER A 73 7.09 -5.77 -4.70
C SER A 73 6.75 -6.73 -5.84
N MET A 74 5.51 -6.73 -6.29
CA MET A 74 5.08 -7.61 -7.38
C MET A 74 5.63 -7.14 -8.72
N LYS A 75 6.21 -8.09 -9.47
CA LYS A 75 6.65 -7.86 -10.85
C LYS A 75 5.44 -7.63 -11.76
N VAL A 76 5.66 -6.82 -12.77
CA VAL A 76 4.75 -6.58 -13.88
C VAL A 76 5.34 -7.11 -15.19
N ALA A 77 4.57 -7.10 -16.27
CA ALA A 77 4.90 -7.85 -17.48
C ALA A 77 6.21 -7.46 -18.15
N ASP A 78 6.66 -6.22 -18.02
CA ASP A 78 7.88 -5.68 -18.62
C ASP A 78 9.05 -5.52 -17.64
N ASP A 79 8.90 -6.01 -16.41
CA ASP A 79 10.01 -6.07 -15.46
C ASP A 79 11.07 -7.10 -15.90
N ALA A 80 12.34 -6.75 -15.70
CA ALA A 80 13.47 -7.64 -15.98
C ALA A 80 13.37 -8.97 -15.20
N GLU A 81 14.05 -10.00 -15.66
CA GLU A 81 14.13 -11.28 -14.93
C GLU A 81 14.79 -11.10 -13.55
N GLY A 82 14.47 -11.99 -12.62
CA GLY A 82 14.97 -11.95 -11.25
C GLY A 82 14.07 -11.15 -10.29
N LEU A 83 14.60 -10.81 -9.12
CA LEU A 83 13.90 -10.01 -8.11
C LEU A 83 13.93 -8.52 -8.48
N LEU A 84 12.88 -7.81 -8.12
CA LEU A 84 12.87 -6.35 -8.21
C LEU A 84 13.89 -5.75 -7.24
N SER A 85 14.58 -4.68 -7.67
CA SER A 85 15.42 -3.92 -6.76
C SER A 85 14.56 -3.11 -5.78
N THR A 86 15.10 -2.88 -4.59
CA THR A 86 14.44 -2.03 -3.58
C THR A 86 14.18 -0.61 -4.10
N GLU A 87 15.03 -0.09 -5.00
CA GLU A 87 14.82 1.21 -5.66
C GLU A 87 13.55 1.24 -6.50
N VAL A 88 13.31 0.21 -7.32
CA VAL A 88 12.09 0.12 -8.15
C VAL A 88 10.86 0.03 -7.25
N ILE A 89 10.92 -0.81 -6.21
CA ILE A 89 9.85 -0.99 -5.24
C ILE A 89 9.56 0.35 -4.53
N ALA A 90 10.58 1.05 -4.05
CA ALA A 90 10.44 2.33 -3.35
C ALA A 90 9.91 3.44 -4.28
N ARG A 91 10.35 3.50 -5.54
CA ARG A 91 9.86 4.48 -6.53
C ARG A 91 8.38 4.26 -6.85
N ARG A 92 7.97 3.02 -7.07
CA ARG A 92 6.55 2.67 -7.25
C ARG A 92 5.74 3.02 -5.99
N GLY A 93 6.29 2.74 -4.80
CA GLY A 93 5.69 3.12 -3.52
C GLY A 93 5.49 4.62 -3.38
N ALA A 94 6.46 5.44 -3.81
CA ALA A 94 6.34 6.90 -3.82
C ALA A 94 5.19 7.40 -4.71
N ALA A 95 4.99 6.78 -5.88
CA ALA A 95 3.88 7.12 -6.78
C ALA A 95 2.52 6.81 -6.13
N LEU A 96 2.40 5.65 -5.45
CA LEU A 96 1.18 5.30 -4.73
C LEU A 96 0.95 6.19 -3.51
N TYR A 97 2.00 6.57 -2.78
CA TYR A 97 1.90 7.51 -1.68
C TYR A 97 1.37 8.87 -2.14
N LYS A 98 1.87 9.41 -3.26
CA LYS A 98 1.36 10.67 -3.86
C LYS A 98 -0.14 10.58 -4.13
N ALA A 99 -0.61 9.45 -4.68
CA ALA A 99 -2.02 9.21 -4.94
C ALA A 99 -2.85 9.13 -3.66
N ALA A 100 -2.33 8.45 -2.64
CA ALA A 100 -2.98 8.34 -1.34
C ALA A 100 -3.17 9.70 -0.68
N ILE A 101 -2.12 10.51 -0.67
CA ILE A 101 -2.18 11.86 -0.08
C ILE A 101 -3.15 12.75 -0.86
N LYS A 102 -3.15 12.68 -2.19
CA LYS A 102 -4.14 13.41 -3.00
C LYS A 102 -5.57 13.04 -2.60
N GLY A 103 -5.88 11.75 -2.51
CA GLY A 103 -7.22 11.28 -2.11
C GLY A 103 -7.62 11.77 -0.71
N TYR A 104 -6.68 11.72 0.23
CA TYR A 104 -6.89 12.23 1.59
C TYR A 104 -7.11 13.75 1.61
N GLU A 105 -6.31 14.55 0.90
CA GLU A 105 -6.46 16.02 0.88
C GLU A 105 -7.81 16.45 0.29
N GLU A 106 -8.27 15.76 -0.76
CA GLU A 106 -9.60 16.01 -1.31
C GLU A 106 -10.72 15.61 -0.33
N LEU A 107 -10.56 14.48 0.39
CA LEU A 107 -11.50 14.11 1.45
C LEU A 107 -11.50 15.15 2.57
N LYS A 108 -10.33 15.60 3.01
CA LYS A 108 -10.18 16.57 4.09
C LYS A 108 -10.80 17.92 3.75
N ALA A 109 -10.77 18.32 2.48
CA ALA A 109 -11.42 19.54 2.03
C ALA A 109 -12.96 19.48 2.19
N GLU A 110 -13.54 18.28 2.07
CA GLU A 110 -14.99 18.06 2.25
C GLU A 110 -15.35 17.71 3.71
N LYS A 111 -14.46 16.98 4.39
CA LYS A 111 -14.60 16.51 5.79
C LYS A 111 -13.39 16.97 6.59
N PRO A 112 -13.42 18.16 7.21
CA PRO A 112 -12.26 18.75 7.89
C PRO A 112 -11.69 17.92 9.05
N ASP A 113 -12.47 17.01 9.60
CA ASP A 113 -12.08 16.06 10.65
C ASP A 113 -11.55 14.72 10.12
N ALA A 114 -11.41 14.58 8.79
CA ALA A 114 -10.82 13.38 8.19
C ALA A 114 -9.42 13.11 8.76
N ILE A 115 -9.20 11.85 9.14
CA ILE A 115 -7.95 11.39 9.73
C ILE A 115 -6.93 11.16 8.62
N ARG A 116 -5.71 11.71 8.81
CA ARG A 116 -4.59 11.45 7.89
C ARG A 116 -4.24 9.97 7.90
N PRO A 117 -4.12 9.33 6.72
CA PRO A 117 -3.76 7.92 6.65
C PRO A 117 -2.31 7.70 7.10
N VAL A 118 -2.08 6.55 7.73
CA VAL A 118 -0.76 6.01 8.01
C VAL A 118 -0.44 4.87 7.04
N PHE A 119 0.85 4.63 6.83
CA PHE A 119 1.29 3.71 5.79
C PHE A 119 2.10 2.54 6.37
N VAL A 120 1.97 1.42 5.68
CA VAL A 120 2.86 0.27 5.80
C VAL A 120 3.55 0.09 4.47
N ILE A 121 4.85 -0.18 4.48
CA ILE A 121 5.67 -0.45 3.30
C ILE A 121 6.34 -1.82 3.44
N GLY A 122 7.01 -2.26 2.39
CA GLY A 122 7.62 -3.59 2.36
C GLY A 122 6.61 -4.66 1.96
N SER A 123 7.11 -5.87 1.83
CA SER A 123 6.30 -7.03 1.48
C SER A 123 6.97 -8.31 1.94
N GLU A 124 6.18 -9.34 2.03
CA GLU A 124 6.69 -10.70 2.17
C GLU A 124 7.24 -11.19 0.84
N VAL A 125 8.56 -11.37 0.76
CA VAL A 125 9.23 -11.97 -0.40
C VAL A 125 10.05 -13.16 0.11
N PRO A 126 9.80 -14.38 -0.36
CA PRO A 126 8.82 -14.76 -1.38
C PRO A 126 7.37 -14.63 -0.95
N ILE A 127 6.45 -14.54 -1.93
CA ILE A 127 5.01 -14.38 -1.73
C ILE A 127 4.48 -15.44 -0.76
N PRO A 128 3.62 -15.10 0.20
CA PRO A 128 2.97 -16.06 1.07
C PRO A 128 2.30 -17.18 0.26
N GLY A 129 2.64 -18.43 0.53
CA GLY A 129 2.21 -19.59 -0.25
C GLY A 129 2.96 -19.81 -1.56
N GLY A 130 3.97 -18.99 -1.87
CA GLY A 130 4.84 -19.12 -3.06
C GLY A 130 6.08 -19.98 -2.84
N ALA A 131 6.27 -20.58 -1.68
CA ALA A 131 7.34 -21.53 -1.43
C ALA A 131 7.12 -22.83 -2.24
N GLN A 132 7.42 -22.77 -3.53
CA GLN A 132 7.52 -23.97 -4.38
C GLN A 132 8.94 -24.52 -4.46
N GLU A 133 9.89 -23.94 -3.75
CA GLU A 133 11.26 -24.44 -3.70
C GLU A 133 11.67 -24.70 -2.25
N ALA A 134 11.90 -25.97 -1.99
CA ALA A 134 12.62 -26.61 -0.88
C ALA A 134 12.50 -25.95 0.51
N GLU A 135 11.88 -26.69 1.41
CA GLU A 135 11.68 -26.48 2.85
C GLU A 135 12.94 -26.22 3.71
N ASP A 136 14.06 -25.79 3.14
CA ASP A 136 15.34 -25.79 3.85
C ASP A 136 15.85 -24.43 4.36
N SER A 137 15.16 -23.30 4.10
CA SER A 137 15.47 -22.07 4.83
C SER A 137 14.37 -21.01 4.68
N LEU A 138 13.59 -20.80 5.70
CA LEU A 138 12.93 -19.50 5.94
C LEU A 138 14.06 -18.47 6.12
N ALA A 139 14.36 -17.71 5.06
CA ALA A 139 15.35 -16.65 5.13
C ALA A 139 14.74 -15.48 5.90
N VAL A 140 14.97 -15.43 7.20
CA VAL A 140 14.59 -14.30 8.03
C VAL A 140 15.34 -13.05 7.57
N THR A 141 14.63 -11.94 7.38
CA THR A 141 15.25 -10.66 7.04
C THR A 141 16.27 -10.26 8.09
N SER A 142 17.53 -10.07 7.69
CA SER A 142 18.57 -9.60 8.62
C SER A 142 18.34 -8.14 9.01
N VAL A 143 18.88 -7.74 10.16
CA VAL A 143 18.83 -6.34 10.62
C VAL A 143 19.50 -5.41 9.61
N GLU A 144 20.57 -5.83 8.98
CA GLU A 144 21.27 -5.08 7.93
C GLU A 144 20.38 -4.91 6.70
N ALA A 145 19.78 -5.98 6.19
CA ALA A 145 18.86 -5.91 5.05
C ALA A 145 17.66 -5.02 5.33
N PHE A 146 17.10 -5.08 6.54
CA PHE A 146 16.05 -4.16 6.97
C PHE A 146 16.50 -2.70 6.95
N LYS A 147 17.68 -2.39 7.50
CA LYS A 147 18.24 -1.03 7.50
C LYS A 147 18.49 -0.51 6.09
N ASP A 148 19.02 -1.34 5.20
CA ASP A 148 19.25 -1.00 3.80
C ASP A 148 17.96 -0.73 3.06
N THR A 149 16.91 -1.52 3.31
CA THR A 149 15.57 -1.28 2.77
C THR A 149 15.04 0.08 3.20
N VAL A 150 15.05 0.37 4.50
CA VAL A 150 14.57 1.66 5.03
C VAL A 150 15.40 2.84 4.51
N ALA A 151 16.72 2.70 4.42
CA ALA A 151 17.60 3.73 3.88
C ALA A 151 17.30 4.00 2.39
N THR A 152 17.07 2.94 1.62
CA THR A 152 16.70 3.04 0.20
C THR A 152 15.37 3.76 0.03
N TYR A 153 14.34 3.38 0.80
CA TYR A 153 13.04 4.09 0.77
C TYR A 153 13.19 5.57 1.09
N LYS A 154 13.93 5.94 2.15
CA LYS A 154 14.17 7.33 2.52
C LYS A 154 14.81 8.12 1.39
N ARG A 155 15.88 7.58 0.79
CA ARG A 155 16.60 8.24 -0.31
C ARG A 155 15.69 8.40 -1.54
N VAL A 156 15.05 7.32 -1.98
CA VAL A 156 14.21 7.33 -3.18
C VAL A 156 12.99 8.24 -3.00
N TRP A 157 12.36 8.22 -1.82
CA TRP A 157 11.21 9.09 -1.55
C TRP A 157 11.61 10.57 -1.47
N GLU A 158 12.83 10.87 -1.01
CA GLU A 158 13.39 12.23 -1.08
C GLU A 158 13.60 12.67 -2.55
N GLU A 159 14.22 11.82 -3.37
CA GLU A 159 14.42 12.04 -4.81
C GLU A 159 13.08 12.25 -5.55
N GLU A 160 12.05 11.52 -5.16
CA GLU A 160 10.69 11.60 -5.69
C GLU A 160 9.87 12.78 -5.12
N GLY A 161 10.45 13.59 -4.23
CA GLY A 161 9.80 14.75 -3.62
C GLY A 161 8.73 14.43 -2.59
N VAL A 162 8.78 13.24 -1.99
CA VAL A 162 7.88 12.80 -0.92
C VAL A 162 8.60 12.32 0.34
N GLY A 163 9.83 12.75 0.55
CA GLY A 163 10.66 12.31 1.68
C GLY A 163 9.99 12.52 3.05
N ALA A 164 9.27 13.62 3.25
CA ALA A 164 8.48 13.85 4.46
C ALA A 164 7.41 12.77 4.71
N GLY A 165 6.98 12.06 3.67
CA GLY A 165 6.00 10.96 3.78
C GLY A 165 6.51 9.77 4.59
N MET A 166 7.81 9.67 4.81
CA MET A 166 8.38 8.63 5.69
C MET A 166 7.95 8.79 7.16
N GLU A 167 7.51 9.97 7.57
CA GLU A 167 6.94 10.21 8.90
C GLU A 167 5.54 9.59 9.05
N ASP A 168 4.82 9.39 7.95
CA ASP A 168 3.53 8.72 7.92
C ASP A 168 3.66 7.18 7.91
N VAL A 169 4.87 6.63 7.72
CA VAL A 169 5.14 5.19 7.69
C VAL A 169 5.28 4.65 9.11
N ILE A 170 4.35 3.82 9.53
CA ILE A 170 4.29 3.26 10.89
C ILE A 170 4.83 1.83 11.00
N ALA A 171 4.97 1.12 9.90
CA ALA A 171 5.47 -0.24 9.87
C ALA A 171 6.15 -0.58 8.55
N VAL A 172 7.07 -1.53 8.62
CA VAL A 172 7.71 -2.16 7.45
C VAL A 172 7.49 -3.66 7.57
N VAL A 173 6.91 -4.26 6.54
CA VAL A 173 6.76 -5.71 6.45
C VAL A 173 8.11 -6.33 6.12
N VAL A 174 8.47 -7.35 6.86
CA VAL A 174 9.70 -8.15 6.70
C VAL A 174 9.37 -9.63 6.85
N GLN A 175 10.24 -10.48 6.36
CA GLN A 175 10.11 -11.93 6.44
C GLN A 175 10.86 -12.50 7.65
#